data_960772bc0572cfc30c3a16bba6cbdd66
#
_entry.id   960772bc0572cfc30c3a16bba6cbdd66
#
_cell.length_a   1.000
_cell.length_b   1.000
_cell.length_c   1.000
_cell.angle_alpha   90.00
_cell.angle_beta   90.00
_cell.angle_gamma   90.00
#
_symmetry.space_group_name_H-M   'P 1'
#
loop_
_entity.id
_entity.type
_entity.pdbx_description
1 polymer ?
#
loop_
_entity_poly.entity_id
_entity_poly.type
_entity_poly.pdbx_seq_one_letter_code
_entity_poly.pdbx_strand_id
1 'polypeptide(L)'
;MTKRINHAVAANVRPDFSRTELPQGNLRADRPGDREQTHHTNPRVSTVDNGSLKSLKMDRFVPHPDYAEDQPYSRTILTTHVLHRGANLGAALGSLYGGVRFGLSAHARKSPLIASVVRGAGVGVVAATGLAAVALSLRMYGKQEIEWQDRSWRLLENKPQNRIDEWSASGALVGGVLGGVKKGLGWRGVVGSAGIGSVVGIVGWIASNKLRGKEEQAKVAGNSGKGIVKS
;
A
#
# COMPACT_ATOMS: atom_id res chain seq x y z
N MET A 1 30.44 -3.01 -54.10
CA MET A 1 29.20 -2.18 -54.11
C MET A 1 28.81 -1.86 -52.68
N THR A 2 29.21 -0.69 -52.17
CA THR A 2 29.07 -0.32 -50.76
C THR A 2 27.99 0.75 -50.67
N LYS A 3 26.86 0.40 -50.07
CA LYS A 3 25.69 1.28 -49.94
C LYS A 3 25.84 2.13 -48.66
N ARG A 4 26.11 3.42 -48.81
CA ARG A 4 26.11 4.41 -47.68
C ARG A 4 24.67 4.71 -47.30
N ILE A 5 24.36 4.54 -46.01
CA ILE A 5 23.10 4.97 -45.40
C ILE A 5 23.36 6.31 -44.74
N ASN A 6 22.74 7.35 -45.28
CA ASN A 6 22.75 8.70 -44.70
C ASN A 6 21.76 8.74 -43.55
N HIS A 7 22.24 8.97 -42.34
CA HIS A 7 21.42 9.34 -41.20
C HIS A 7 21.12 10.83 -41.23
N ALA A 8 19.87 11.20 -41.52
CA ALA A 8 19.38 12.54 -41.35
C ALA A 8 19.22 12.85 -39.86
N VAL A 9 19.89 13.88 -39.40
CA VAL A 9 19.78 14.45 -38.04
C VAL A 9 18.48 15.24 -37.97
N ALA A 10 17.49 14.75 -37.23
CA ALA A 10 16.27 15.50 -36.93
C ALA A 10 16.58 16.58 -35.88
N ALA A 11 16.43 17.84 -36.30
CA ALA A 11 16.55 19.00 -35.44
C ALA A 11 15.42 19.02 -34.38
N ASN A 12 15.83 19.05 -33.12
CA ASN A 12 14.99 19.11 -31.95
C ASN A 12 14.48 20.55 -31.76
N VAL A 13 13.27 20.85 -32.24
CA VAL A 13 12.58 22.13 -32.03
C VAL A 13 12.02 22.15 -30.62
N ARG A 14 12.62 22.95 -29.75
CA ARG A 14 12.05 23.27 -28.42
C ARG A 14 10.93 24.27 -28.60
N PRO A 15 9.72 24.03 -28.02
CA PRO A 15 8.72 25.07 -27.96
C PRO A 15 9.14 26.15 -26.93
N ASP A 16 9.28 27.37 -27.44
CA ASP A 16 9.49 28.58 -26.66
C ASP A 16 8.19 28.97 -25.96
N PHE A 17 8.14 28.75 -24.61
CA PHE A 17 7.05 29.22 -23.76
C PHE A 17 7.34 30.67 -23.36
N SER A 18 7.18 31.62 -24.28
CA SER A 18 7.16 33.03 -23.98
C SER A 18 5.93 33.37 -23.15
N ARG A 19 6.20 33.64 -21.93
CA ARG A 19 5.64 34.51 -20.91
C ARG A 19 4.39 35.28 -21.35
N THR A 20 3.21 34.79 -21.00
CA THR A 20 1.99 35.59 -21.01
C THR A 20 1.86 36.30 -19.66
N GLU A 21 2.22 37.56 -19.62
CA GLU A 21 1.98 38.43 -18.46
C GLU A 21 0.48 38.67 -18.31
N LEU A 22 -0.08 38.21 -17.18
CA LEU A 22 -1.44 38.56 -16.79
C LEU A 22 -1.44 39.96 -16.15
N PRO A 23 -2.39 40.83 -16.50
CA PRO A 23 -2.49 42.16 -15.93
C PRO A 23 -2.92 42.11 -14.47
N GLN A 24 -2.15 42.76 -13.60
CA GLN A 24 -2.49 43.02 -12.20
C GLN A 24 -3.68 43.96 -12.12
N GLY A 25 -4.86 43.42 -11.93
CA GLY A 25 -6.06 44.17 -11.58
C GLY A 25 -6.06 44.52 -10.09
N ASN A 26 -5.75 45.76 -9.76
CA ASN A 26 -6.00 46.40 -8.49
C ASN A 26 -7.51 46.44 -8.22
N LEU A 27 -8.00 45.62 -7.31
CA LEU A 27 -9.31 45.80 -6.70
C LEU A 27 -9.18 45.80 -5.17
N ARG A 28 -8.94 47.00 -4.69
CA ARG A 28 -9.11 47.43 -3.31
C ARG A 28 -10.62 47.50 -3.04
N ALA A 29 -11.15 46.64 -2.21
CA ALA A 29 -12.47 46.78 -1.65
C ALA A 29 -12.40 46.51 -0.16
N ASP A 30 -12.41 47.59 0.61
CA ASP A 30 -12.69 47.67 2.03
C ASP A 30 -14.02 46.96 2.34
N ARG A 31 -14.01 45.99 3.28
CA ARG A 31 -15.17 45.61 4.05
C ARG A 31 -14.79 45.42 5.50
N PRO A 32 -15.28 46.26 6.42
CA PRO A 32 -15.24 45.97 7.84
C PRO A 32 -16.39 45.01 8.19
N GLY A 33 -16.11 43.96 8.89
CA GLY A 33 -17.10 43.01 9.33
C GLY A 33 -16.46 41.93 10.17
N ASP A 34 -16.11 42.31 11.41
CA ASP A 34 -15.77 41.38 12.48
C ASP A 34 -16.91 40.37 12.66
N ARG A 35 -16.75 39.17 12.15
CA ARG A 35 -17.52 38.02 12.58
C ARG A 35 -16.63 37.17 13.50
N GLU A 36 -16.84 37.41 14.75
CA GLU A 36 -16.49 36.55 15.87
C GLU A 36 -16.88 35.10 15.54
N GLN A 37 -15.87 34.31 15.11
CA GLN A 37 -16.05 32.87 14.95
C GLN A 37 -16.09 32.25 16.34
N THR A 38 -17.30 32.08 16.86
CA THR A 38 -17.54 31.24 18.00
C THR A 38 -17.08 29.82 17.68
N HIS A 39 -15.96 29.43 18.26
CA HIS A 39 -15.49 28.04 18.30
C HIS A 39 -16.55 27.18 19.01
N HIS A 40 -17.44 26.57 18.23
CA HIS A 40 -18.23 25.45 18.70
C HIS A 40 -17.29 24.26 18.91
N THR A 41 -16.73 24.15 20.10
CA THR A 41 -16.14 22.91 20.61
C THR A 41 -17.25 21.89 20.79
N ASN A 42 -17.46 21.09 19.76
CA ASN A 42 -18.33 19.93 19.81
C ASN A 42 -17.63 18.86 20.68
N PRO A 43 -18.13 18.50 21.88
CA PRO A 43 -17.51 17.45 22.67
C PRO A 43 -17.69 16.13 21.91
N ARG A 44 -16.57 15.62 21.34
CA ARG A 44 -16.51 14.28 20.78
C ARG A 44 -16.94 13.29 21.87
N VAL A 45 -18.15 12.77 21.72
CA VAL A 45 -18.59 11.57 22.42
C VAL A 45 -17.57 10.48 22.11
N SER A 46 -16.78 10.14 23.11
CA SER A 46 -15.88 8.99 23.06
C SER A 46 -16.75 7.73 23.03
N THR A 47 -16.97 7.21 21.83
CA THR A 47 -17.51 5.85 21.65
C THR A 47 -16.53 4.88 22.30
N VAL A 48 -16.99 4.22 23.36
CA VAL A 48 -16.31 3.13 24.06
C VAL A 48 -16.02 2.04 23.04
N ASP A 49 -14.73 1.88 22.70
CA ASP A 49 -14.24 0.80 21.85
C ASP A 49 -14.41 -0.53 22.59
N ASN A 50 -15.44 -1.29 22.22
CA ASN A 50 -15.60 -2.68 22.60
C ASN A 50 -14.40 -3.50 22.15
N GLY A 51 -13.75 -4.18 23.08
CA GLY A 51 -12.56 -5.02 23.04
C GLY A 51 -12.31 -5.84 21.78
N SER A 52 -12.00 -5.18 20.68
CA SER A 52 -11.34 -5.76 19.53
C SER A 52 -9.85 -5.88 19.87
N LEU A 53 -9.28 -7.05 19.65
CA LEU A 53 -7.83 -7.31 19.66
C LEU A 53 -7.14 -6.03 19.21
N LYS A 54 -6.37 -5.39 20.12
CA LYS A 54 -5.70 -4.12 19.82
C LYS A 54 -4.81 -4.37 18.61
N SER A 55 -5.34 -4.09 17.42
CA SER A 55 -4.57 -4.03 16.18
C SER A 55 -3.31 -3.24 16.51
N LEU A 56 -2.17 -3.78 16.16
CA LEU A 56 -0.89 -3.07 16.25
C LEU A 56 -1.02 -1.84 15.34
N LYS A 57 -1.55 -0.75 15.89
CA LYS A 57 -1.71 0.49 15.15
C LYS A 57 -0.31 1.00 14.83
N MET A 58 0.11 0.92 13.60
CA MET A 58 1.37 1.46 13.11
C MET A 58 1.52 2.96 13.45
N ASP A 59 0.41 3.68 13.53
CA ASP A 59 0.36 5.10 13.92
C ASP A 59 1.01 5.39 15.29
N ARG A 60 1.20 4.39 16.14
CA ARG A 60 1.90 4.55 17.43
C ARG A 60 3.41 4.58 17.32
N PHE A 61 3.95 4.00 16.26
CA PHE A 61 5.40 3.81 16.11
C PHE A 61 6.03 4.79 15.14
N VAL A 62 5.22 5.45 14.31
CA VAL A 62 5.71 6.38 13.30
C VAL A 62 5.03 7.74 13.53
N PRO A 63 5.79 8.76 13.94
CA PRO A 63 5.27 10.11 14.07
C PRO A 63 4.74 10.60 12.71
N HIS A 64 3.53 11.16 12.71
CA HIS A 64 2.93 11.76 11.53
C HIS A 64 2.69 13.26 11.83
N PRO A 65 3.62 14.14 11.42
CA PRO A 65 3.52 15.56 11.63
C PRO A 65 2.47 16.19 10.70
N ASP A 66 2.07 17.44 11.02
CA ASP A 66 1.09 18.17 10.22
C ASP A 66 1.63 18.57 8.83
N TYR A 67 2.95 18.69 8.69
CA TYR A 67 3.62 19.07 7.44
C TYR A 67 4.56 17.97 6.95
N ALA A 68 4.57 17.77 5.64
CA ALA A 68 5.42 16.75 5.00
C ALA A 68 6.93 16.99 5.23
N GLU A 69 7.34 18.24 5.33
CA GLU A 69 8.73 18.68 5.54
C GLU A 69 9.30 18.21 6.87
N ASP A 70 8.43 18.03 7.87
CA ASP A 70 8.80 17.58 9.21
C ASP A 70 8.76 16.05 9.37
N GLN A 71 8.46 15.29 8.28
CA GLN A 71 8.31 13.84 8.37
C GLN A 71 9.63 13.15 8.71
N PRO A 72 9.78 12.59 9.92
CA PRO A 72 10.98 11.85 10.28
C PRO A 72 10.96 10.47 9.62
N TYR A 73 12.15 9.86 9.49
CA TYR A 73 12.32 8.50 8.96
C TYR A 73 11.74 8.27 7.55
N SER A 74 11.61 9.34 6.76
CA SER A 74 11.00 9.34 5.43
C SER A 74 11.52 8.22 4.52
N ARG A 75 12.85 8.04 4.45
CA ARG A 75 13.49 6.99 3.66
C ARG A 75 13.16 5.60 4.15
N THR A 76 13.17 5.38 5.45
CA THR A 76 12.85 4.08 6.05
C THR A 76 11.41 3.71 5.80
N ILE A 77 10.47 4.62 6.01
CA ILE A 77 9.04 4.42 5.80
C ILE A 77 8.77 4.02 4.35
N LEU A 78 9.25 4.83 3.40
CA LEU A 78 9.03 4.57 1.98
C LEU A 78 9.69 3.27 1.53
N THR A 79 10.93 3.01 1.94
CA THR A 79 11.67 1.80 1.59
C THR A 79 10.96 0.56 2.13
N THR A 80 10.61 0.54 3.42
CA THR A 80 9.92 -0.60 4.04
C THR A 80 8.60 -0.90 3.34
N HIS A 81 7.82 0.14 3.04
CA HIS A 81 6.55 -0.02 2.33
C HIS A 81 6.74 -0.62 0.93
N VAL A 82 7.67 -0.08 0.13
CA VAL A 82 7.90 -0.55 -1.24
C VAL A 82 8.40 -2.00 -1.24
N LEU A 83 9.33 -2.35 -0.35
CA LEU A 83 9.83 -3.72 -0.21
C LEU A 83 8.73 -4.68 0.23
N HIS A 84 7.91 -4.28 1.21
CA HIS A 84 6.76 -5.07 1.66
C HIS A 84 5.76 -5.33 0.53
N ARG A 85 5.45 -4.33 -0.29
CA ARG A 85 4.58 -4.49 -1.47
C ARG A 85 5.21 -5.39 -2.53
N GLY A 86 6.50 -5.27 -2.75
CA GLY A 86 7.27 -6.19 -3.60
C GLY A 86 7.16 -7.63 -3.11
N ALA A 87 7.34 -7.85 -1.81
CA ALA A 87 7.22 -9.17 -1.18
C ALA A 87 5.81 -9.77 -1.37
N ASN A 88 4.76 -8.99 -1.14
CA ASN A 88 3.37 -9.43 -1.31
C ASN A 88 3.06 -9.83 -2.76
N LEU A 89 3.47 -9.01 -3.72
CA LEU A 89 3.32 -9.32 -5.14
C LEU A 89 4.11 -10.58 -5.51
N GLY A 90 5.35 -10.67 -5.04
CA GLY A 90 6.21 -11.84 -5.26
C GLY A 90 5.64 -13.12 -4.67
N ALA A 91 5.06 -13.05 -3.48
CA ALA A 91 4.38 -14.18 -2.84
C ALA A 91 3.19 -14.67 -3.67
N ALA A 92 2.34 -13.75 -4.15
CA ALA A 92 1.18 -14.08 -4.95
C ALA A 92 1.58 -14.74 -6.28
N LEU A 93 2.46 -14.10 -7.05
CA LEU A 93 2.94 -14.62 -8.34
C LEU A 93 3.73 -15.91 -8.18
N GLY A 94 4.58 -15.99 -7.16
CA GLY A 94 5.37 -17.18 -6.87
C GLY A 94 4.50 -18.38 -6.43
N SER A 95 3.44 -18.14 -5.66
CA SER A 95 2.44 -19.14 -5.31
C SER A 95 1.73 -19.68 -6.54
N LEU A 96 1.28 -18.79 -7.42
CA LEU A 96 0.65 -19.15 -8.68
C LEU A 96 1.58 -19.99 -9.55
N TYR A 97 2.84 -19.55 -9.72
CA TYR A 97 3.85 -20.30 -10.45
C TYR A 97 4.08 -21.69 -9.85
N GLY A 98 4.20 -21.80 -8.51
CA GLY A 98 4.36 -23.07 -7.81
C GLY A 98 3.20 -24.03 -8.05
N GLY A 99 1.97 -23.53 -8.07
CA GLY A 99 0.75 -24.29 -8.39
C GLY A 99 0.73 -24.76 -9.85
N VAL A 100 0.98 -23.86 -10.80
CA VAL A 100 1.03 -24.18 -12.24
C VAL A 100 2.12 -25.21 -12.53
N ARG A 101 3.32 -25.01 -11.99
CA ARG A 101 4.43 -25.96 -12.13
C ARG A 101 4.07 -27.34 -11.59
N PHE A 102 3.37 -27.42 -10.46
CA PHE A 102 2.89 -28.70 -9.92
C PHE A 102 1.95 -29.41 -10.91
N GLY A 103 1.02 -28.67 -11.52
CA GLY A 103 0.10 -29.23 -12.52
C GLY A 103 0.78 -29.73 -13.79
N LEU A 104 1.78 -28.99 -14.28
CA LEU A 104 2.41 -29.25 -15.59
C LEU A 104 3.61 -30.22 -15.51
N SER A 105 4.29 -30.33 -14.36
CA SER A 105 5.54 -31.11 -14.24
C SER A 105 5.37 -32.37 -13.42
N ALA A 106 5.62 -33.53 -14.03
CA ALA A 106 5.66 -34.82 -13.33
C ALA A 106 6.71 -34.85 -12.20
N HIS A 107 7.82 -34.13 -12.37
CA HIS A 107 8.85 -34.00 -11.34
C HIS A 107 8.34 -33.18 -10.13
N ALA A 108 7.59 -32.12 -10.35
CA ALA A 108 7.03 -31.32 -9.28
C ALA A 108 5.97 -32.07 -8.46
N ARG A 109 5.27 -33.00 -9.09
CA ARG A 109 4.26 -33.86 -8.45
C ARG A 109 4.84 -34.89 -7.46
N LYS A 110 6.17 -35.11 -7.46
CA LYS A 110 6.83 -35.91 -6.44
C LYS A 110 6.83 -35.27 -5.06
N SER A 111 6.55 -33.97 -4.95
CA SER A 111 6.40 -33.24 -3.70
C SER A 111 4.93 -32.89 -3.48
N PRO A 112 4.46 -32.70 -2.22
CA PRO A 112 3.11 -32.22 -1.96
C PRO A 112 2.86 -30.84 -2.63
N LEU A 113 1.64 -30.61 -3.14
CA LEU A 113 1.23 -29.35 -3.78
C LEU A 113 1.58 -28.13 -2.89
N ILE A 114 1.25 -28.21 -1.60
CA ILE A 114 1.54 -27.14 -0.62
C ILE A 114 3.02 -26.80 -0.59
N ALA A 115 3.90 -27.81 -0.60
CA ALA A 115 5.34 -27.57 -0.61
C ALA A 115 5.83 -26.89 -1.91
N SER A 116 5.23 -27.22 -3.06
CA SER A 116 5.53 -26.58 -4.33
C SER A 116 5.10 -25.10 -4.32
N VAL A 117 3.89 -24.82 -3.84
CA VAL A 117 3.34 -23.47 -3.72
C VAL A 117 4.17 -22.62 -2.75
N VAL A 118 4.49 -23.16 -1.55
CA VAL A 118 5.29 -22.44 -0.54
C VAL A 118 6.70 -22.14 -1.06
N ARG A 119 7.36 -23.08 -1.72
CA ARG A 119 8.69 -22.84 -2.32
C ARG A 119 8.63 -21.81 -3.43
N GLY A 120 7.60 -21.87 -4.28
CA GLY A 120 7.35 -20.87 -5.32
C GLY A 120 7.16 -19.49 -4.74
N ALA A 121 6.32 -19.37 -3.70
CA ALA A 121 6.12 -18.13 -2.97
C ALA A 121 7.43 -17.56 -2.41
N GLY A 122 8.24 -18.40 -1.76
CA GLY A 122 9.52 -17.95 -1.18
C GLY A 122 10.49 -17.41 -2.23
N VAL A 123 10.61 -18.06 -3.38
CA VAL A 123 11.42 -17.56 -4.50
C VAL A 123 10.84 -16.25 -5.04
N GLY A 124 9.52 -16.19 -5.20
CA GLY A 124 8.83 -14.99 -5.67
C GLY A 124 9.02 -13.79 -4.75
N VAL A 125 8.91 -14.00 -3.42
CA VAL A 125 9.18 -12.95 -2.42
C VAL A 125 10.57 -12.38 -2.59
N VAL A 126 11.60 -13.21 -2.62
CA VAL A 126 13.00 -12.74 -2.73
C VAL A 126 13.23 -12.00 -4.05
N ALA A 127 12.79 -12.58 -5.16
CA ALA A 127 12.98 -11.97 -6.48
C ALA A 127 12.26 -10.62 -6.61
N ALA A 128 10.98 -10.54 -6.23
CA ALA A 128 10.20 -9.32 -6.36
C ALA A 128 10.63 -8.24 -5.36
N THR A 129 11.06 -8.62 -4.15
CA THR A 129 11.64 -7.67 -3.19
C THR A 129 12.95 -7.09 -3.73
N GLY A 130 13.80 -7.90 -4.33
CA GLY A 130 15.02 -7.41 -4.98
C GLY A 130 14.73 -6.46 -6.13
N LEU A 131 13.77 -6.81 -7.01
CA LEU A 131 13.34 -5.91 -8.09
C LEU A 131 12.74 -4.62 -7.56
N ALA A 132 11.94 -4.67 -6.50
CA ALA A 132 11.37 -3.49 -5.86
C ALA A 132 12.45 -2.58 -5.26
N ALA A 133 13.50 -3.16 -4.66
CA ALA A 133 14.65 -2.41 -4.16
C ALA A 133 15.38 -1.67 -5.27
N VAL A 134 15.65 -2.35 -6.38
CA VAL A 134 16.30 -1.75 -7.56
C VAL A 134 15.42 -0.63 -8.13
N ALA A 135 14.12 -0.90 -8.34
CA ALA A 135 13.17 0.09 -8.86
C ALA A 135 13.07 1.33 -7.97
N LEU A 136 13.03 1.16 -6.65
CA LEU A 136 13.02 2.27 -5.70
C LEU A 136 14.33 3.07 -5.80
N SER A 137 15.48 2.39 -5.82
CA SER A 137 16.78 3.03 -5.92
C SER A 137 16.90 3.87 -7.18
N LEU A 138 16.49 3.33 -8.34
CA LEU A 138 16.49 4.05 -9.62
C LEU A 138 15.54 5.26 -9.59
N ARG A 139 14.35 5.09 -9.02
CA ARG A 139 13.33 6.15 -8.95
C ARG A 139 13.74 7.30 -8.02
N MET A 140 14.46 6.99 -6.96
CA MET A 140 14.85 7.95 -5.94
C MET A 140 16.30 8.42 -6.08
N TYR A 141 17.00 7.96 -7.12
CA TYR A 141 18.37 8.38 -7.39
C TYR A 141 18.43 9.91 -7.65
N GLY A 142 19.30 10.59 -6.95
CA GLY A 142 19.49 12.05 -7.04
C GLY A 142 18.32 12.90 -6.48
N LYS A 143 17.32 12.28 -5.84
CA LYS A 143 16.19 12.99 -5.25
C LYS A 143 16.57 13.63 -3.92
N GLN A 144 16.05 14.86 -3.68
CA GLN A 144 16.27 15.60 -2.44
C GLN A 144 15.46 15.00 -1.28
N GLU A 145 15.84 15.34 -0.04
CA GLU A 145 15.17 14.81 1.14
C GLU A 145 13.67 15.14 1.18
N ILE A 146 13.30 16.35 0.75
CA ILE A 146 11.91 16.78 0.69
C ILE A 146 11.03 15.85 -0.18
N GLU A 147 11.58 15.26 -1.25
CA GLU A 147 10.82 14.32 -2.09
C GLU A 147 10.59 12.98 -1.39
N TRP A 148 11.50 12.56 -0.49
CA TRP A 148 11.30 11.40 0.36
C TRP A 148 10.25 11.66 1.43
N GLN A 149 10.32 12.85 2.04
CA GLN A 149 9.37 13.30 3.06
C GLN A 149 7.95 13.41 2.50
N ASP A 150 7.76 14.08 1.38
CA ASP A 150 6.45 14.23 0.73
C ASP A 150 5.81 12.86 0.40
N ARG A 151 6.58 11.93 -0.18
CA ARG A 151 6.07 10.61 -0.52
C ARG A 151 5.73 9.76 0.70
N SER A 152 6.59 9.77 1.73
CA SER A 152 6.35 9.02 2.95
C SER A 152 5.18 9.59 3.74
N TRP A 153 5.02 10.91 3.78
CA TRP A 153 3.92 11.59 4.42
C TRP A 153 2.57 11.23 3.78
N ARG A 154 2.47 11.31 2.46
CA ARG A 154 1.27 10.90 1.70
C ARG A 154 0.93 9.43 1.89
N LEU A 155 1.95 8.59 2.04
CA LEU A 155 1.75 7.17 2.30
C LEU A 155 1.07 6.96 3.67
N LEU A 156 1.54 7.65 4.71
CA LEU A 156 0.96 7.57 6.06
C LEU A 156 -0.45 8.16 6.13
N GLU A 157 -0.76 9.18 5.32
CA GLU A 157 -2.10 9.76 5.21
C GLU A 157 -3.13 8.76 4.65
N ASN A 158 -2.69 7.78 3.85
CA ASN A 158 -3.56 6.80 3.22
C ASN A 158 -4.02 5.71 4.20
N LYS A 159 -5.02 6.01 5.03
CA LYS A 159 -5.58 5.10 6.05
C LYS A 159 -6.01 3.73 5.53
N PRO A 160 -6.72 3.60 4.38
CA PRO A 160 -7.04 2.29 3.80
C PRO A 160 -5.81 1.45 3.48
N GLN A 161 -4.77 2.08 2.96
CA GLN A 161 -3.49 1.45 2.64
C GLN A 161 -2.80 0.90 3.91
N ASN A 162 -2.73 1.74 4.95
CA ASN A 162 -2.13 1.37 6.23
C ASN A 162 -2.83 0.16 6.86
N ARG A 163 -4.16 0.09 6.77
CA ARG A 163 -4.94 -1.07 7.22
C ARG A 163 -4.60 -2.35 6.46
N ILE A 164 -4.45 -2.27 5.14
CA ILE A 164 -4.03 -3.42 4.34
C ILE A 164 -2.64 -3.90 4.77
N ASP A 165 -1.73 -2.96 5.03
CA ASP A 165 -0.36 -3.29 5.45
C ASP A 165 -0.33 -3.92 6.85
N GLU A 166 -1.14 -3.45 7.80
CA GLU A 166 -1.30 -4.07 9.12
C GLU A 166 -1.78 -5.53 9.03
N TRP A 167 -2.82 -5.80 8.25
CA TRP A 167 -3.35 -7.13 8.05
C TRP A 167 -2.36 -8.05 7.33
N SER A 168 -1.68 -7.50 6.35
CA SER A 168 -0.63 -8.16 5.59
C SER A 168 0.55 -8.54 6.49
N ALA A 169 1.05 -7.62 7.32
CA ALA A 169 2.14 -7.87 8.26
C ALA A 169 1.75 -8.90 9.34
N SER A 170 0.53 -8.80 9.88
CA SER A 170 0.02 -9.77 10.85
C SER A 170 -0.09 -11.17 10.24
N GLY A 171 -0.59 -11.28 9.02
CA GLY A 171 -0.65 -12.53 8.27
C GLY A 171 0.74 -13.09 7.98
N ALA A 172 1.70 -12.23 7.62
CA ALA A 172 3.09 -12.64 7.39
C ALA A 172 3.74 -13.21 8.65
N LEU A 173 3.51 -12.59 9.80
CA LEU A 173 4.01 -13.07 11.09
C LEU A 173 3.47 -14.47 11.40
N VAL A 174 2.15 -14.66 11.33
CA VAL A 174 1.51 -15.96 11.59
C VAL A 174 2.02 -17.01 10.59
N GLY A 175 2.04 -16.68 9.29
CA GLY A 175 2.54 -17.60 8.25
C GLY A 175 4.01 -17.96 8.45
N GLY A 176 4.85 -17.00 8.82
CA GLY A 176 6.27 -17.20 9.10
C GLY A 176 6.51 -18.14 10.28
N VAL A 177 5.77 -17.95 11.39
CA VAL A 177 5.83 -18.84 12.56
C VAL A 177 5.41 -20.26 12.18
N LEU A 178 4.28 -20.43 11.50
CA LEU A 178 3.79 -21.74 11.06
C LEU A 178 4.78 -22.44 10.10
N GLY A 179 5.41 -21.67 9.20
CA GLY A 179 6.44 -22.18 8.30
C GLY A 179 7.73 -22.58 9.02
N GLY A 180 8.09 -21.86 10.08
CA GLY A 180 9.27 -22.15 10.90
C GLY A 180 9.16 -23.43 11.73
N VAL A 181 7.95 -23.73 12.21
CA VAL A 181 7.69 -24.96 12.99
C VAL A 181 7.72 -26.20 12.10
N LYS A 182 7.41 -26.08 10.82
CA LYS A 182 7.32 -27.21 9.90
C LYS A 182 8.71 -27.63 9.42
N LYS A 183 9.23 -28.72 10.00
CA LYS A 183 10.53 -29.28 9.61
C LYS A 183 10.58 -29.68 8.13
N GLY A 184 11.72 -29.43 7.47
CA GLY A 184 11.97 -29.88 6.08
C GLY A 184 11.71 -28.83 4.98
N LEU A 185 11.16 -27.68 5.28
CA LEU A 185 10.93 -26.60 4.29
C LEU A 185 12.12 -25.64 4.15
N GLY A 186 13.01 -25.60 5.14
CA GLY A 186 14.15 -24.68 5.20
C GLY A 186 13.74 -23.21 5.16
N TRP A 187 14.70 -22.31 4.94
CA TRP A 187 14.46 -20.86 4.90
C TRP A 187 13.43 -20.44 3.83
N ARG A 188 13.42 -21.11 2.66
CA ARG A 188 12.44 -20.85 1.59
C ARG A 188 11.01 -21.16 2.05
N GLY A 189 10.84 -22.15 2.91
CA GLY A 189 9.55 -22.47 3.50
C GLY A 189 9.07 -21.40 4.45
N VAL A 190 9.94 -20.90 5.32
CA VAL A 190 9.60 -19.81 6.24
C VAL A 190 9.20 -18.54 5.49
N VAL A 191 10.05 -18.11 4.55
CA VAL A 191 9.78 -16.89 3.72
C VAL A 191 8.53 -17.08 2.87
N GLY A 192 8.34 -18.24 2.25
CA GLY A 192 7.16 -18.53 1.44
C GLY A 192 5.88 -18.58 2.26
N SER A 193 5.90 -19.19 3.44
CA SER A 193 4.75 -19.23 4.34
C SER A 193 4.40 -17.85 4.88
N ALA A 194 5.40 -17.01 5.21
CA ALA A 194 5.20 -15.63 5.57
C ALA A 194 4.55 -14.84 4.43
N GLY A 195 5.05 -15.00 3.20
CA GLY A 195 4.48 -14.36 2.02
C GLY A 195 3.04 -14.79 1.75
N ILE A 196 2.73 -16.09 1.84
CA ILE A 196 1.36 -16.59 1.69
C ILE A 196 0.46 -16.03 2.80
N GLY A 197 0.94 -16.06 4.05
CA GLY A 197 0.21 -15.48 5.19
C GLY A 197 -0.10 -14.01 4.99
N SER A 198 0.85 -13.25 4.44
CA SER A 198 0.66 -11.83 4.07
C SER A 198 -0.47 -11.65 3.05
N VAL A 199 -0.48 -12.43 1.97
CA VAL A 199 -1.55 -12.40 0.95
C VAL A 199 -2.90 -12.79 1.55
N VAL A 200 -2.94 -13.82 2.39
CA VAL A 200 -4.16 -14.23 3.13
C VAL A 200 -4.66 -13.10 4.03
N GLY A 201 -3.77 -12.38 4.71
CA GLY A 201 -4.12 -11.19 5.48
C GLY A 201 -4.80 -10.12 4.65
N ILE A 202 -4.26 -9.79 3.47
CA ILE A 202 -4.87 -8.84 2.54
C ILE A 202 -6.27 -9.27 2.12
N VAL A 203 -6.44 -10.53 1.72
CA VAL A 203 -7.74 -11.10 1.31
C VAL A 203 -8.73 -11.06 2.48
N GLY A 204 -8.28 -11.38 3.69
CA GLY A 204 -9.08 -11.32 4.92
C GLY A 204 -9.59 -9.90 5.19
N TRP A 205 -8.73 -8.89 5.03
CA TRP A 205 -9.15 -7.49 5.15
C TRP A 205 -10.21 -7.10 4.11
N ILE A 206 -10.00 -7.44 2.84
CA ILE A 206 -10.96 -7.15 1.77
C ILE A 206 -12.32 -7.81 2.05
N ALA A 207 -12.31 -9.08 2.47
CA ALA A 207 -13.51 -9.81 2.80
C ALA A 207 -14.26 -9.18 3.99
N SER A 208 -13.53 -8.86 5.07
CA SER A 208 -14.11 -8.24 6.27
C SER A 208 -14.71 -6.87 5.98
N ASN A 209 -14.07 -6.07 5.13
CA ASN A 209 -14.56 -4.75 4.75
C ASN A 209 -15.84 -4.82 3.89
N LYS A 210 -15.91 -5.79 2.97
CA LYS A 210 -17.14 -6.04 2.19
C LYS A 210 -18.31 -6.48 3.07
N LEU A 211 -18.06 -7.30 4.08
CA LEU A 211 -19.11 -7.77 4.99
C LEU A 211 -19.67 -6.61 5.83
N ARG A 212 -18.79 -5.77 6.39
CA ARG A 212 -19.20 -4.57 7.15
C ARG A 212 -20.05 -3.62 6.30
N GLY A 213 -19.63 -3.35 5.06
CA GLY A 213 -20.41 -2.49 4.15
C GLY A 213 -21.83 -3.03 3.88
N LYS A 214 -22.00 -4.35 3.77
CA LYS A 214 -23.31 -4.97 3.63
C LYS A 214 -24.16 -4.84 4.89
N GLU A 215 -23.57 -5.01 6.08
CA GLU A 215 -24.26 -4.84 7.36
C GLU A 215 -24.75 -3.40 7.58
N GLU A 216 -23.94 -2.41 7.22
CA GLU A 216 -24.32 -1.00 7.28
C GLU A 216 -25.47 -0.68 6.33
N GLN A 217 -25.41 -1.17 5.10
CA GLN A 217 -26.49 -1.02 4.13
C GLN A 217 -27.79 -1.68 4.62
N ALA A 218 -27.71 -2.87 5.19
CA ALA A 218 -28.88 -3.57 5.74
C ALA A 218 -29.50 -2.80 6.93
N LYS A 219 -28.68 -2.21 7.79
CA LYS A 219 -29.15 -1.36 8.91
C LYS A 219 -29.86 -0.10 8.42
N VAL A 220 -29.32 0.57 7.40
CA VAL A 220 -29.93 1.78 6.82
C VAL A 220 -31.26 1.42 6.16
N ALA A 221 -31.33 0.33 5.39
CA ALA A 221 -32.57 -0.14 4.76
C ALA A 221 -33.64 -0.54 5.79
N GLY A 222 -33.25 -1.24 6.86
CA GLY A 222 -34.17 -1.63 7.96
C GLY A 222 -34.70 -0.45 8.77
N ASN A 223 -33.93 0.63 8.88
CA ASN A 223 -34.34 1.82 9.60
C ASN A 223 -35.26 2.73 8.76
N SER A 224 -35.04 2.77 7.44
CA SER A 224 -35.92 3.49 6.48
C SER A 224 -37.35 2.91 6.43
N GLY A 225 -37.48 1.58 6.59
CA GLY A 225 -38.80 0.92 6.61
C GLY A 225 -39.60 1.17 7.87
N LYS A 226 -38.97 1.52 9.00
CA LYS A 226 -39.66 1.79 10.28
C LYS A 226 -40.25 3.21 10.41
N GLY A 227 -39.81 4.14 9.57
CA GLY A 227 -40.24 5.55 9.61
C GLY A 227 -41.59 5.81 8.91
N ILE A 228 -42.14 4.87 8.17
CA ILE A 228 -43.36 5.07 7.33
C ILE A 228 -44.65 4.60 8.03
N VAL A 229 -44.55 3.96 9.19
CA VAL A 229 -45.77 3.37 9.88
C VAL A 229 -46.26 4.26 11.04
N LYS A 230 -45.95 5.52 11.11
CA LYS A 230 -46.50 6.48 12.09
C LYS A 230 -47.08 7.72 11.39
N SER A 231 -48.17 7.55 10.69
CA SER A 231 -49.08 8.64 10.32
C SER A 231 -50.49 8.14 10.35
#